data_485b147be6ce7c0a18ef5a8dcfe87c2c
#
_entry.id   485b147be6ce7c0a18ef5a8dcfe87c2c
#
_cell.length_a   1.000
_cell.length_b   1.000
_cell.length_c   1.000
_cell.angle_alpha   90.00
_cell.angle_beta   90.00
_cell.angle_gamma   90.00
#
_symmetry.space_group_name_H-M   'P 1'
#
loop_
_entity.id
_entity.type
_entity.pdbx_description
1 polymer ?
#
loop_
_entity_poly.entity_id
_entity_poly.type
_entity_poly.pdbx_seq_one_letter_code
_entity_poly.pdbx_strand_id
1 'polypeptide(L)'
;MNDNCVCCGDLLPEGRMVCPTCERHTVRGIDKKSAICVYLKEHHTGKSRAIHSQDLQRLFSIDGRNLRRKISALRQDGYPICSDESGYYYADNQKEINNTVCRLNGFVTKVSNARTGLLFASLFPAEVNVEITVLVDGGAANGNA
;
A
#
# COMPACT_ATOMS: atom_id res chain seq x y z
N MET A 1 -7.72 6.99 -26.59
CA MET A 1 -7.18 6.15 -25.50
C MET A 1 -6.11 6.93 -24.77
N ASN A 2 -6.20 6.98 -23.49
CA ASN A 2 -5.14 7.63 -22.72
C ASN A 2 -4.03 6.61 -22.47
N ASP A 3 -2.91 6.84 -23.11
CA ASP A 3 -1.74 6.01 -22.90
C ASP A 3 -1.04 6.49 -21.62
N ASN A 4 -0.75 5.56 -20.73
CA ASN A 4 -0.03 5.83 -19.51
C ASN A 4 1.41 5.36 -19.66
N CYS A 5 2.33 6.11 -19.06
CA CYS A 5 3.74 5.71 -19.01
C CYS A 5 3.88 4.34 -18.34
N VAL A 6 4.47 3.39 -19.02
CA VAL A 6 4.65 2.02 -18.49
C VAL A 6 5.58 1.97 -17.27
N CYS A 7 6.37 3.01 -17.04
CA CYS A 7 7.30 3.07 -15.91
C CYS A 7 6.72 3.75 -14.67
N CYS A 8 6.00 4.87 -14.83
CA CYS A 8 5.51 5.67 -13.71
C CYS A 8 3.98 5.80 -13.66
N GLY A 9 3.28 5.45 -14.73
CA GLY A 9 1.82 5.55 -14.81
C GLY A 9 1.29 6.95 -15.14
N ASP A 10 2.15 7.92 -15.42
CA ASP A 10 1.72 9.27 -15.80
C ASP A 10 1.04 9.28 -17.16
N LEU A 11 0.07 10.17 -17.33
CA LEU A 11 -0.61 10.37 -18.61
C LEU A 11 0.37 10.84 -19.68
N LEU A 12 0.31 10.20 -20.84
CA LEU A 12 1.16 10.51 -22.00
C LEU A 12 0.34 11.05 -23.16
N PRO A 13 0.95 11.90 -23.99
CA PRO A 13 0.39 12.20 -25.31
C PRO A 13 0.37 10.95 -26.19
N GLU A 14 -0.60 10.91 -27.10
CA GLU A 14 -0.77 9.76 -28.01
C GLU A 14 0.52 9.35 -28.68
N GLY A 15 0.76 8.05 -28.69
CA GLY A 15 1.89 7.44 -29.39
C GLY A 15 3.18 7.32 -28.58
N ARG A 16 3.17 7.62 -27.29
CA ARG A 16 4.33 7.40 -26.40
C ARG A 16 4.04 6.33 -25.35
N MET A 17 4.99 5.46 -25.13
CA MET A 17 4.92 4.43 -24.09
C MET A 17 5.63 4.85 -22.79
N VAL A 18 6.52 5.84 -22.86
CA VAL A 18 7.35 6.29 -21.73
C VAL A 18 7.35 7.82 -21.68
N CYS A 19 7.19 8.39 -20.48
CA CYS A 19 7.25 9.84 -20.31
C CYS A 19 8.69 10.36 -20.44
N PRO A 20 8.88 11.65 -20.80
CA PRO A 20 10.21 12.24 -20.98
C PRO A 20 11.10 12.11 -19.74
N THR A 21 10.50 12.07 -18.56
CA THR A 21 11.23 11.92 -17.29
C THR A 21 11.75 10.48 -17.15
N CYS A 22 10.92 9.49 -17.43
CA CYS A 22 11.32 8.08 -17.39
C CYS A 22 12.28 7.74 -18.53
N GLU A 23 12.08 8.33 -19.71
CA GLU A 23 12.96 8.13 -20.84
C GLU A 23 14.41 8.56 -20.56
N ARG A 24 14.58 9.68 -19.86
CA ARG A 24 15.91 10.12 -19.41
C ARG A 24 16.56 9.16 -18.41
N HIS A 25 15.76 8.41 -17.65
CA HIS A 25 16.26 7.41 -16.71
C HIS A 25 16.42 6.03 -17.33
N THR A 26 15.63 5.69 -18.36
CA THR A 26 15.73 4.40 -19.09
C THR A 26 16.92 4.36 -20.05
N VAL A 27 17.42 5.48 -20.48
CA VAL A 27 18.68 5.54 -21.28
C VAL A 27 19.86 4.85 -20.57
N ARG A 28 19.73 4.63 -19.25
CA ARG A 28 20.70 3.85 -18.46
C ARG A 28 20.28 2.40 -18.22
N GLY A 29 19.19 1.94 -18.83
CA GLY A 29 18.75 0.54 -18.75
C GLY A 29 18.12 0.09 -17.43
N ILE A 30 17.85 1.01 -16.51
CA ILE A 30 17.25 0.70 -15.20
C ILE A 30 15.98 1.54 -15.03
N ASP A 31 14.84 0.88 -14.85
CA ASP A 31 13.61 1.59 -14.51
C ASP A 31 13.65 2.11 -13.05
N LYS A 32 12.79 3.09 -12.72
CA LYS A 32 12.76 3.66 -11.37
C LYS A 32 12.41 2.65 -10.29
N LYS A 33 11.58 1.66 -10.61
CA LYS A 33 11.18 0.60 -9.69
C LYS A 33 12.38 -0.25 -9.29
N SER A 34 13.12 -0.74 -10.27
CA SER A 34 14.34 -1.52 -10.02
C SER A 34 15.43 -0.69 -9.35
N ALA A 35 15.58 0.57 -9.74
CA ALA A 35 16.54 1.49 -9.12
C ALA A 35 16.24 1.73 -7.63
N ILE A 36 14.99 1.90 -7.25
CA ILE A 36 14.57 2.02 -5.86
C ILE A 36 14.91 0.75 -5.06
N CYS A 37 14.63 -0.42 -5.63
CA CYS A 37 14.92 -1.69 -4.99
C CYS A 37 16.42 -1.86 -4.71
N VAL A 38 17.26 -1.63 -5.71
CA VAL A 38 18.72 -1.71 -5.58
C VAL A 38 19.23 -0.71 -4.54
N TYR A 39 18.76 0.52 -4.61
CA TYR A 39 19.15 1.58 -3.67
C TYR A 39 18.83 1.23 -2.22
N LEU A 40 17.61 0.75 -1.96
CA LEU A 40 17.21 0.32 -0.62
C LEU A 40 18.05 -0.86 -0.13
N LYS A 41 18.31 -1.83 -0.99
CA LYS A 41 19.14 -3.00 -0.66
C LYS A 41 20.57 -2.62 -0.32
N GLU A 42 21.16 -1.70 -1.07
CA GLU A 42 22.57 -1.30 -0.88
C GLU A 42 22.79 -0.34 0.29
N HIS A 43 21.85 0.58 0.53
CA HIS A 43 22.05 1.68 1.47
C HIS A 43 21.12 1.65 2.68
N HIS A 44 20.01 0.97 2.60
CA HIS A 44 18.95 0.99 3.61
C HIS A 44 18.47 -0.41 3.97
N THR A 45 19.38 -1.29 4.28
CA THR A 45 19.09 -2.63 4.80
C THR A 45 18.99 -2.59 6.32
N GLY A 46 17.88 -3.08 6.85
CA GLY A 46 17.58 -3.07 8.28
C GLY A 46 16.80 -1.82 8.72
N LYS A 47 15.96 -2.01 9.74
CA LYS A 47 15.11 -0.96 10.30
C LYS A 47 15.91 0.28 10.75
N SER A 48 17.09 0.08 11.31
CA SER A 48 17.94 1.17 11.79
C SER A 48 18.44 2.10 10.68
N ARG A 49 18.37 1.65 9.44
CA ARG A 49 18.78 2.40 8.25
C ARG A 49 17.62 2.85 7.38
N ALA A 50 16.41 2.87 7.91
CA ALA A 50 15.22 3.29 7.18
C ALA A 50 15.37 4.70 6.62
N ILE A 51 14.82 4.92 5.43
CA ILE A 51 14.80 6.22 4.76
C ILE A 51 13.36 6.74 4.67
N HIS A 52 13.17 8.02 4.95
CA HIS A 52 11.87 8.65 4.88
C HIS A 52 11.34 8.69 3.43
N SER A 53 10.04 8.54 3.30
CA SER A 53 9.35 8.60 2.01
C SER A 53 9.68 9.87 1.23
N GLN A 54 9.78 11.02 1.91
CA GLN A 54 10.09 12.30 1.27
C GLN A 54 11.49 12.32 0.65
N ASP A 55 12.45 11.69 1.31
CA ASP A 55 13.82 11.63 0.80
C ASP A 55 13.92 10.72 -0.42
N LEU A 56 13.22 9.59 -0.42
CA LEU A 56 13.09 8.74 -1.62
C LEU A 56 12.42 9.47 -2.77
N GLN A 57 11.37 10.22 -2.50
CA GLN A 57 10.68 11.01 -3.51
C GLN A 57 11.61 12.02 -4.18
N ARG A 58 12.45 12.69 -3.39
CA ARG A 58 13.44 13.65 -3.90
C ARG A 58 14.53 12.96 -4.71
N LEU A 59 15.08 11.87 -4.21
CA LEU A 59 16.15 11.14 -4.87
C LEU A 59 15.75 10.61 -6.24
N PHE A 60 14.53 10.10 -6.37
CA PHE A 60 14.04 9.49 -7.61
C PHE A 60 13.13 10.41 -8.42
N SER A 61 12.92 11.65 -7.98
CA SER A 61 12.06 12.63 -8.66
C SER A 61 10.68 12.08 -8.98
N ILE A 62 10.03 11.48 -7.98
CA ILE A 62 8.67 10.93 -8.06
C ILE A 62 7.84 11.46 -6.89
N ASP A 63 6.53 11.46 -7.07
CA ASP A 63 5.60 11.82 -6.01
C ASP A 63 5.32 10.64 -5.07
N GLY A 64 4.69 10.93 -3.92
CA GLY A 64 4.41 9.91 -2.91
C GLY A 64 3.46 8.82 -3.39
N ARG A 65 2.55 9.14 -4.30
CA ARG A 65 1.61 8.17 -4.88
C ARG A 65 2.34 7.16 -5.76
N ASN A 66 3.19 7.65 -6.64
CA ASN A 66 3.99 6.79 -7.53
C ASN A 66 5.02 5.99 -6.75
N LEU A 67 5.61 6.55 -5.71
CA LEU A 67 6.49 5.81 -4.81
C LEU A 67 5.74 4.63 -4.18
N ARG A 68 4.57 4.86 -3.58
CA ARG A 68 3.77 3.78 -2.98
C ARG A 68 3.39 2.70 -3.96
N ARG A 69 3.05 3.06 -5.20
CA ARG A 69 2.75 2.09 -6.28
C ARG A 69 3.96 1.22 -6.60
N LYS A 70 5.13 1.81 -6.71
CA LYS A 70 6.37 1.08 -7.00
C LYS A 70 6.77 0.16 -5.85
N ILE A 71 6.65 0.63 -4.62
CA ILE A 71 6.89 -0.19 -3.43
C ILE A 71 5.91 -1.38 -3.38
N SER A 72 4.63 -1.13 -3.64
CA SER A 72 3.62 -2.19 -3.69
C SER A 72 3.94 -3.22 -4.78
N ALA A 73 4.32 -2.77 -5.96
CA ALA A 73 4.70 -3.65 -7.07
C ALA A 73 5.94 -4.50 -6.72
N LEU A 74 6.95 -3.91 -6.10
CA LEU A 74 8.14 -4.64 -5.64
C LEU A 74 7.80 -5.71 -4.61
N ARG A 75 6.92 -5.41 -3.67
CA ARG A 75 6.43 -6.38 -2.68
C ARG A 75 5.68 -7.53 -3.33
N GLN A 76 4.85 -7.24 -4.33
CA GLN A 76 4.13 -8.26 -5.11
C GLN A 76 5.10 -9.14 -5.90
N ASP A 77 6.21 -8.60 -6.36
CA ASP A 77 7.28 -9.35 -7.04
C ASP A 77 8.13 -10.19 -6.06
N GLY A 78 7.90 -10.07 -4.75
CA GLY A 78 8.57 -10.85 -3.73
C GLY A 78 9.79 -10.18 -3.09
N TYR A 79 10.06 -8.91 -3.38
CA TYR A 79 11.15 -8.19 -2.72
C TYR A 79 10.78 -7.77 -1.30
N PRO A 80 11.66 -8.02 -0.31
CA PRO A 80 11.34 -7.79 1.10
C PRO A 80 11.52 -6.31 1.49
N ILE A 81 10.68 -5.46 0.95
CA ILE A 81 10.69 -4.03 1.28
C ILE A 81 9.73 -3.76 2.42
N CYS A 82 10.30 -3.38 3.55
CA CYS A 82 9.60 -3.09 4.78
C CYS A 82 9.32 -1.60 4.95
N SER A 83 8.39 -1.28 5.82
CA SER A 83 8.10 0.09 6.21
C SER A 83 7.54 0.18 7.61
N ASP A 84 7.89 1.25 8.31
CA ASP A 84 7.33 1.64 9.59
C ASP A 84 7.27 3.17 9.70
N GLU A 85 7.10 3.69 10.91
CA GLU A 85 7.13 5.13 11.16
C GLU A 85 8.46 5.80 10.80
N SER A 86 9.54 5.05 10.73
CA SER A 86 10.86 5.55 10.35
C SER A 86 11.05 5.67 8.84
N GLY A 87 10.22 4.99 8.04
CA GLY A 87 10.28 5.03 6.59
C GLY A 87 10.39 3.65 5.95
N TYR A 88 11.00 3.61 4.76
CA TYR A 88 11.21 2.39 3.99
C TYR A 88 12.61 1.83 4.20
N TYR A 89 12.72 0.51 4.19
CA TYR A 89 14.00 -0.20 4.26
C TYR A 89 13.90 -1.58 3.63
N TYR A 90 15.04 -2.12 3.23
CA TYR A 90 15.15 -3.50 2.79
C TYR A 90 15.32 -4.39 4.02
N ALA A 91 14.60 -5.48 4.12
CA ALA A 91 14.65 -6.35 5.30
C ALA A 91 16.03 -6.98 5.50
N ASP A 92 16.51 -6.96 6.72
CA ASP A 92 17.73 -7.64 7.14
C ASP A 92 17.45 -9.04 7.72
N ASN A 93 16.23 -9.24 8.22
CA ASN A 93 15.81 -10.50 8.83
C ASN A 93 14.31 -10.74 8.68
N GLN A 94 13.89 -11.98 8.97
CA GLN A 94 12.49 -12.39 8.85
C GLN A 94 11.56 -11.65 9.81
N LYS A 95 12.05 -11.24 10.97
CA LYS A 95 11.25 -10.51 11.96
C LYS A 95 10.77 -9.15 11.41
N GLU A 96 11.62 -8.47 10.68
CA GLU A 96 11.27 -7.20 10.04
C GLU A 96 10.18 -7.37 8.97
N ILE A 97 10.28 -8.44 8.18
CA ILE A 97 9.25 -8.82 7.21
C ILE A 97 7.93 -9.08 7.93
N ASN A 98 7.94 -9.90 8.98
CA ASN A 98 6.75 -10.25 9.74
C ASN A 98 6.09 -9.03 10.38
N ASN A 99 6.86 -8.10 10.91
CA ASN A 99 6.35 -6.85 11.46
C ASN A 99 5.63 -6.02 10.39
N THR A 100 6.19 -5.92 9.21
CA THR A 100 5.56 -5.21 8.09
C THR A 100 4.29 -5.92 7.64
N VAL A 101 4.29 -7.24 7.56
CA VAL A 101 3.09 -8.03 7.24
C VAL A 101 1.98 -7.79 8.26
N CYS A 102 2.29 -7.82 9.56
CA CYS A 102 1.31 -7.52 10.61
C CYS A 102 0.71 -6.13 10.46
N ARG A 103 1.53 -5.15 10.13
CA ARG A 103 1.07 -3.78 9.89
C ARG A 103 0.14 -3.70 8.67
N LEU A 104 0.49 -4.36 7.57
CA LEU A 104 -0.35 -4.44 6.37
C LEU A 104 -1.68 -5.14 6.66
N ASN A 105 -1.66 -6.21 7.45
CA ASN A 105 -2.87 -6.89 7.88
C ASN A 105 -3.80 -5.96 8.68
N GLY A 106 -3.24 -5.09 9.50
CA GLY A 106 -4.00 -4.06 10.20
C GLY A 106 -4.75 -3.12 9.25
N PHE A 107 -4.12 -2.71 8.16
CA PHE A 107 -4.78 -1.90 7.13
C PHE A 107 -5.89 -2.68 6.41
N VAL A 108 -5.64 -3.93 6.05
CA VAL A 108 -6.64 -4.80 5.43
C VAL A 108 -7.87 -4.94 6.34
N THR A 109 -7.66 -5.16 7.63
CA THR A 109 -8.74 -5.27 8.61
C THR A 109 -9.56 -3.98 8.70
N LYS A 110 -8.90 -2.83 8.74
CA LYS A 110 -9.59 -1.52 8.79
C LYS A 110 -10.44 -1.28 7.54
N VAL A 111 -9.89 -1.57 6.37
CA VAL A 111 -10.63 -1.44 5.09
C VAL A 111 -11.81 -2.41 5.04
N SER A 112 -11.61 -3.64 5.49
CA SER A 112 -12.66 -4.66 5.55
C SER A 112 -13.80 -4.24 6.49
N ASN A 113 -13.47 -3.70 7.66
CA ASN A 113 -14.46 -3.20 8.62
C ASN A 113 -15.26 -2.02 8.05
N ALA A 114 -14.58 -1.07 7.39
CA ALA A 114 -15.25 0.04 6.73
C ALA A 114 -16.20 -0.43 5.62
N ARG A 115 -15.74 -1.38 4.81
CA ARG A 115 -16.57 -2.01 3.77
C ARG A 115 -17.82 -2.66 4.37
N THR A 116 -17.64 -3.43 5.43
CA THR A 116 -18.75 -4.10 6.12
C THR A 116 -19.73 -3.08 6.69
N GLY A 117 -19.24 -2.05 7.36
CA GLY A 117 -20.08 -0.97 7.89
C GLY A 117 -20.92 -0.30 6.81
N LEU A 118 -20.33 -0.02 5.64
CA LEU A 118 -21.06 0.57 4.51
C LEU A 118 -22.13 -0.37 3.96
N LEU A 119 -21.84 -1.66 3.87
CA LEU A 119 -22.83 -2.65 3.41
C LEU A 119 -24.05 -2.70 4.34
N PHE A 120 -23.83 -2.69 5.66
CA PHE A 120 -24.92 -2.64 6.62
C PHE A 120 -25.69 -1.32 6.58
N ALA A 121 -25.00 -0.20 6.43
CA ALA A 121 -25.65 1.11 6.30
C ALA A 121 -26.58 1.22 5.09
N SER A 122 -26.24 0.55 3.98
CA SER A 122 -27.10 0.56 2.79
C SER A 122 -28.28 -0.38 2.90
N LEU A 123 -28.21 -1.44 3.69
CA LEU A 123 -29.24 -2.46 3.79
C LEU A 123 -30.25 -2.17 4.90
N PHE A 124 -29.81 -1.52 5.99
CA PHE A 124 -30.64 -1.33 7.18
C PHE A 124 -30.69 0.15 7.56
N PRO A 125 -31.87 0.78 7.53
CA PRO A 125 -32.08 2.08 8.17
C PRO A 125 -31.74 1.99 9.68
N ALA A 126 -31.28 3.07 10.23
CA ALA A 126 -30.87 3.13 11.64
C ALA A 126 -31.93 2.65 12.61
N GLU A 127 -33.19 2.89 12.31
CA GLU A 127 -34.34 2.48 13.12
C GLU A 127 -34.46 0.96 13.24
N VAL A 128 -34.16 0.24 12.18
CA VAL A 128 -34.23 -1.22 12.16
C VAL A 128 -33.09 -1.85 12.98
N ASN A 129 -31.95 -1.25 12.99
CA ASN A 129 -30.81 -1.75 13.76
C ASN A 129 -31.08 -1.83 15.26
N VAL A 130 -31.82 -0.87 15.81
CA VAL A 130 -32.17 -0.84 17.21
C VAL A 130 -33.11 -2.00 17.58
N GLU A 131 -34.09 -2.26 16.75
CA GLU A 131 -35.03 -3.36 16.97
C GLU A 131 -34.34 -4.72 16.94
N ILE A 132 -33.43 -4.95 16.01
CA ILE A 132 -32.68 -6.19 15.91
C ILE A 132 -31.86 -6.45 17.17
N THR A 133 -31.22 -5.43 17.71
CA THR A 133 -30.42 -5.58 18.92
C THR A 133 -31.28 -5.99 20.12
N VAL A 134 -32.44 -5.39 20.29
CA VAL A 134 -33.35 -5.71 21.38
C VAL A 134 -33.89 -7.13 21.26
N LEU A 135 -34.26 -7.57 20.06
CA LEU A 135 -34.77 -8.92 19.82
C LEU A 135 -33.73 -10.00 20.11
N VAL A 136 -32.49 -9.78 19.79
CA VAL A 136 -31.43 -10.75 20.08
C VAL A 136 -31.23 -10.90 21.59
N ASP A 137 -31.20 -9.83 22.32
CA ASP A 137 -31.03 -9.87 23.76
C ASP A 137 -32.26 -10.52 24.45
N GLY A 138 -33.44 -10.17 24.04
CA GLY A 138 -34.66 -10.77 24.54
C GLY A 138 -34.78 -12.27 24.25
N GLY A 139 -34.41 -12.69 23.06
CA GLY A 139 -34.36 -14.08 22.69
C GLY A 139 -33.36 -14.89 23.50
N ALA A 140 -32.20 -14.34 23.71
CA ALA A 140 -31.16 -14.99 24.51
C ALA A 140 -31.60 -15.17 25.97
N ALA A 141 -32.22 -14.17 26.53
CA ALA A 141 -32.72 -14.22 27.92
C ALA A 141 -33.76 -15.29 28.15
N ASN A 142 -34.56 -15.59 27.15
CA ASN A 142 -35.63 -16.58 27.28
C ASN A 142 -35.12 -18.01 27.17
N GLY A 143 -33.96 -18.22 26.68
CA GLY A 143 -33.41 -19.55 26.46
C GLY A 143 -33.15 -20.34 27.71
N ASN A 144 -33.19 -19.76 28.86
CA ASN A 144 -32.86 -20.40 30.11
C ASN A 144 -34.09 -20.80 30.97
N ALA A 145 -35.20 -20.50 30.49
CA ALA A 145 -36.44 -20.79 31.25
C ALA A 145 -36.65 -22.29 31.49
#